data_668b737c368d28aad9d5efef53e2894b
#
_entry.id   668b737c368d28aad9d5efef53e2894b
#
_cell.length_a   1.000
_cell.length_b   1.000
_cell.length_c   1.000
_cell.angle_alpha   90.00
_cell.angle_beta   90.00
_cell.angle_gamma   90.00
#
_symmetry.space_group_name_H-M   'P 1'
#
loop_
_entity.id
_entity.type
_entity.pdbx_description
1 polymer ?
#
loop_
_entity_poly.entity_id
_entity_poly.type
_entity_poly.pdbx_seq_one_letter_code
_entity_poly.pdbx_strand_id
1 'polypeptide(L)'
;MRDVHGVRLSHQTVRNYAQSVSFLMKDMVDRYPYELSHTQAGDETYVHIMGKNHYVFFFSDPAKKIITSYYIFSTRDTRNAVISMYNVIRKFSPYPDDLTFITDANPIYNAAQLFFEMNGFSFDLHQVIGVKNRDEISARYRPQKQTEERLNRTFKENYYPTNGYGSLEQANSYMVLYVAFFNFLRRHSSLGYKPPVEIPELSEIPLMQDKWLRLIELSGKYHPQQAA
;
A
#
# COMPACT_ATOMS: atom_id res chain seq x y z
N MET A 1 -13.77 23.35 2.49
CA MET A 1 -15.14 22.83 2.39
C MET A 1 -16.20 23.93 2.45
N ARG A 2 -16.11 24.84 3.42
CA ARG A 2 -17.10 25.94 3.56
C ARG A 2 -17.24 26.77 2.27
N ASP A 3 -16.11 27.18 1.70
CA ASP A 3 -16.10 28.13 0.58
C ASP A 3 -16.37 27.46 -0.79
N VAL A 4 -16.24 26.13 -0.86
CA VAL A 4 -16.47 25.37 -2.12
C VAL A 4 -17.82 24.67 -2.13
N HIS A 5 -18.27 24.15 -0.98
CA HIS A 5 -19.48 23.33 -0.90
C HIS A 5 -20.55 23.89 0.05
N GLY A 6 -20.35 25.05 0.65
CA GLY A 6 -21.26 25.64 1.62
C GLY A 6 -21.42 24.86 2.96
N VAL A 7 -20.68 23.76 3.11
CA VAL A 7 -20.84 22.85 4.25
C VAL A 7 -19.89 23.23 5.39
N ARG A 8 -20.46 23.44 6.59
CA ARG A 8 -19.69 23.67 7.82
C ARG A 8 -19.59 22.37 8.60
N LEU A 9 -18.38 21.80 8.64
CA LEU A 9 -18.08 20.61 9.42
C LEU A 9 -16.94 20.90 10.42
N SER A 10 -17.02 20.29 11.59
CA SER A 10 -15.90 20.29 12.53
C SER A 10 -14.79 19.36 12.05
N HIS A 11 -13.55 19.63 12.49
CA HIS A 11 -12.43 18.70 12.22
C HIS A 11 -12.72 17.30 12.77
N GLN A 12 -13.39 17.20 13.91
CA GLN A 12 -13.78 15.93 14.50
C GLN A 12 -14.78 15.17 13.61
N THR A 13 -15.76 15.86 13.05
CA THR A 13 -16.74 15.28 12.13
C THR A 13 -16.05 14.69 10.89
N VAL A 14 -15.13 15.47 10.28
CA VAL A 14 -14.36 14.99 9.12
C VAL A 14 -13.53 13.74 9.48
N ARG A 15 -12.89 13.75 10.65
CA ARG A 15 -12.12 12.59 11.15
C ARG A 15 -13.01 11.36 11.32
N ASN A 16 -14.16 11.51 11.98
CA ASN A 16 -15.09 10.40 12.22
C ASN A 16 -15.56 9.77 10.90
N TYR A 17 -15.90 10.58 9.90
CA TYR A 17 -16.25 10.08 8.57
C TYR A 17 -15.08 9.34 7.91
N ALA A 18 -13.87 9.89 7.96
CA ALA A 18 -12.69 9.24 7.39
C ALA A 18 -12.42 7.89 8.06
N GLN A 19 -12.55 7.78 9.38
CA GLN A 19 -12.41 6.52 10.12
C GLN A 19 -13.49 5.52 9.73
N SER A 20 -14.75 5.94 9.67
CA SER A 20 -15.86 5.06 9.23
C SER A 20 -15.66 4.55 7.83
N VAL A 21 -15.29 5.41 6.88
CA VAL A 21 -15.02 5.02 5.50
C VAL A 21 -13.83 4.08 5.41
N SER A 22 -12.75 4.34 6.16
CA SER A 22 -11.58 3.46 6.18
C SER A 22 -11.94 2.06 6.69
N PHE A 23 -12.78 1.96 7.72
CA PHE A 23 -13.28 0.68 8.24
C PHE A 23 -14.05 -0.09 7.16
N LEU A 24 -14.99 0.57 6.47
CA LEU A 24 -15.79 -0.04 5.40
C LEU A 24 -14.91 -0.52 4.23
N MET A 25 -13.86 0.23 3.88
CA MET A 25 -13.03 -0.06 2.71
C MET A 25 -11.90 -1.05 2.98
N LYS A 26 -11.55 -1.29 4.26
CA LYS A 26 -10.39 -2.09 4.61
C LYS A 26 -10.43 -3.50 4.01
N ASP A 27 -11.54 -4.19 4.14
CA ASP A 27 -11.68 -5.55 3.61
C ASP A 27 -11.57 -5.59 2.09
N MET A 28 -12.13 -4.61 1.39
CA MET A 28 -11.97 -4.49 -0.06
C MET A 28 -10.50 -4.28 -0.43
N VAL A 29 -9.81 -3.33 0.20
CA VAL A 29 -8.38 -3.05 -0.09
C VAL A 29 -7.51 -4.27 0.19
N ASP A 30 -7.74 -4.98 1.29
CA ASP A 30 -6.91 -6.10 1.72
C ASP A 30 -7.17 -7.40 0.95
N ARG A 31 -8.42 -7.62 0.49
CA ARG A 31 -8.89 -8.90 -0.08
C ARG A 31 -9.32 -8.80 -1.54
N TYR A 32 -9.19 -7.63 -2.18
CA TYR A 32 -9.48 -7.51 -3.59
C TYR A 32 -8.68 -8.56 -4.38
N PRO A 33 -9.26 -9.25 -5.37
CA PRO A 33 -8.56 -10.25 -6.17
C PRO A 33 -7.64 -9.57 -7.19
N TYR A 34 -6.53 -9.03 -6.70
CA TYR A 34 -5.56 -8.32 -7.53
C TYR A 34 -4.90 -9.26 -8.54
N GLU A 35 -4.84 -8.85 -9.78
CA GLU A 35 -4.00 -9.49 -10.79
C GLU A 35 -2.56 -8.99 -10.63
N LEU A 36 -1.75 -9.70 -9.85
CA LEU A 36 -0.38 -9.31 -9.53
C LEU A 36 0.63 -9.96 -10.45
N SER A 37 1.71 -9.22 -10.75
CA SER A 37 2.92 -9.84 -11.29
C SER A 37 3.68 -10.56 -10.18
N HIS A 38 4.56 -11.51 -10.56
CA HIS A 38 5.34 -12.26 -9.58
C HIS A 38 6.54 -11.45 -9.02
N THR A 39 6.70 -10.20 -9.41
CA THR A 39 7.73 -9.30 -8.88
C THR A 39 7.11 -8.27 -7.97
N GLN A 40 7.59 -8.20 -6.74
CA GLN A 40 7.13 -7.27 -5.72
C GLN A 40 8.31 -6.42 -5.22
N ALA A 41 8.16 -5.12 -5.17
CA ALA A 41 9.18 -4.23 -4.60
C ALA A 41 8.75 -3.75 -3.22
N GLY A 42 9.69 -3.68 -2.28
CA GLY A 42 9.43 -3.26 -0.91
C GLY A 42 10.43 -2.24 -0.39
N ASP A 43 9.94 -1.34 0.45
CA ASP A 43 10.73 -0.33 1.13
C ASP A 43 10.03 0.15 2.40
N GLU A 44 10.77 0.76 3.32
CA GLU A 44 10.20 1.40 4.48
C GLU A 44 10.30 2.92 4.40
N THR A 45 9.26 3.56 4.84
CA THR A 45 9.28 4.98 5.13
C THR A 45 8.80 5.25 6.54
N TYR A 46 9.07 6.42 7.12
CA TYR A 46 8.64 6.71 8.48
C TYR A 46 7.53 7.76 8.51
N VAL A 47 6.69 7.67 9.54
CA VAL A 47 5.68 8.66 9.92
C VAL A 47 5.79 8.96 11.41
N HIS A 48 5.34 10.14 11.83
CA HIS A 48 5.26 10.49 13.24
C HIS A 48 3.84 10.17 13.76
N ILE A 49 3.79 9.41 14.85
CA ILE A 49 2.55 9.15 15.57
C ILE A 49 2.79 9.55 17.03
N MET A 50 2.01 10.50 17.53
CA MET A 50 2.19 11.06 18.88
C MET A 50 3.63 11.53 19.13
N GLY A 51 4.25 12.17 18.14
CA GLY A 51 5.63 12.68 18.21
C GLY A 51 6.74 11.62 18.13
N LYS A 52 6.40 10.33 17.95
CA LYS A 52 7.36 9.22 17.81
C LYS A 52 7.43 8.70 16.39
N ASN A 53 8.62 8.29 15.96
CA ASN A 53 8.80 7.63 14.66
C ASN A 53 8.12 6.27 14.65
N HIS A 54 7.36 6.00 13.60
CA HIS A 54 6.84 4.69 13.23
C HIS A 54 7.23 4.42 11.78
N TYR A 55 7.32 3.15 11.41
CA TYR A 55 7.77 2.72 10.09
C TYR A 55 6.59 2.15 9.31
N VAL A 56 6.39 2.67 8.11
CA VAL A 56 5.43 2.13 7.15
C VAL A 56 6.20 1.21 6.22
N PHE A 57 5.89 -0.07 6.24
CA PHE A 57 6.41 -1.04 5.30
C PHE A 57 5.47 -1.08 4.09
N PHE A 58 5.92 -0.51 2.99
CA PHE A 58 5.22 -0.63 1.72
C PHE A 58 5.79 -1.78 0.90
N PHE A 59 4.88 -2.55 0.30
CA PHE A 59 5.20 -3.40 -0.84
C PHE A 59 4.25 -3.05 -1.98
N SER A 60 4.77 -3.09 -3.19
CA SER A 60 4.00 -2.81 -4.40
C SER A 60 4.40 -3.74 -5.54
N ASP A 61 3.48 -3.97 -6.46
CA ASP A 61 3.77 -4.51 -7.76
C ASP A 61 4.30 -3.38 -8.66
N PRO A 62 5.60 -3.38 -9.02
CA PRO A 62 6.18 -2.28 -9.79
C PRO A 62 5.71 -2.22 -11.24
N ALA A 63 5.22 -3.32 -11.81
CA ALA A 63 4.68 -3.38 -13.17
C ALA A 63 3.25 -2.86 -13.22
N LYS A 64 2.41 -3.34 -12.31
CA LYS A 64 0.99 -2.98 -12.22
C LYS A 64 0.75 -1.67 -11.44
N LYS A 65 1.73 -1.16 -10.70
CA LYS A 65 1.63 0.00 -9.81
C LYS A 65 0.64 -0.18 -8.65
N ILE A 66 0.40 -1.41 -8.22
CA ILE A 66 -0.54 -1.76 -7.16
C ILE A 66 0.21 -1.82 -5.82
N ILE A 67 -0.28 -1.12 -4.79
CA ILE A 67 0.21 -1.30 -3.42
C ILE A 67 -0.38 -2.60 -2.89
N THR A 68 0.50 -3.53 -2.50
CA THR A 68 0.15 -4.88 -2.06
C THR A 68 0.25 -5.09 -0.55
N SER A 69 1.08 -4.29 0.15
CA SER A 69 1.18 -4.27 1.61
C SER A 69 1.49 -2.86 2.13
N TYR A 70 0.97 -2.50 3.30
CA TYR A 70 1.06 -1.13 3.87
C TYR A 70 0.95 -1.12 5.40
N TYR A 71 1.77 -1.87 6.09
CA TYR A 71 1.72 -1.96 7.56
C TYR A 71 2.53 -0.87 8.25
N ILE A 72 2.01 -0.38 9.39
CA ILE A 72 2.69 0.58 10.27
C ILE A 72 3.14 -0.14 11.54
N PHE A 73 4.42 0.01 11.87
CA PHE A 73 5.01 -0.56 13.09
C PHE A 73 5.82 0.48 13.86
N SER A 74 5.96 0.27 15.17
CA SER A 74 6.79 1.11 16.03
C SER A 74 8.29 0.81 15.89
N THR A 75 8.65 -0.32 15.31
CA THR A 75 10.03 -0.79 15.12
C THR A 75 10.28 -1.22 13.69
N ARG A 76 11.53 -1.24 13.30
CA ARG A 76 12.01 -1.72 12.01
C ARG A 76 12.83 -2.99 12.26
N ASP A 77 12.18 -4.13 12.30
CA ASP A 77 12.79 -5.41 12.63
C ASP A 77 12.32 -6.54 11.69
N THR A 78 12.94 -7.71 11.80
CA THR A 78 12.66 -8.88 10.96
C THR A 78 11.21 -9.36 11.09
N ARG A 79 10.63 -9.34 12.30
CA ARG A 79 9.22 -9.75 12.50
C ARG A 79 8.27 -8.90 11.67
N ASN A 80 8.51 -7.60 11.63
CA ASN A 80 7.67 -6.66 10.89
C ASN A 80 7.86 -6.80 9.38
N ALA A 81 9.08 -7.13 8.92
CA ALA A 81 9.33 -7.51 7.53
C ALA A 81 8.56 -8.79 7.16
N VAL A 82 8.63 -9.84 8.00
CA VAL A 82 7.88 -11.09 7.80
C VAL A 82 6.38 -10.83 7.69
N ILE A 83 5.79 -10.07 8.61
CA ILE A 83 4.34 -9.76 8.57
C ILE A 83 3.98 -9.05 7.27
N SER A 84 4.78 -8.07 6.84
CA SER A 84 4.52 -7.29 5.64
C SER A 84 4.67 -8.11 4.36
N MET A 85 5.70 -8.97 4.27
CA MET A 85 5.90 -9.88 3.14
C MET A 85 4.82 -10.97 3.11
N TYR A 86 4.43 -11.53 4.26
CA TYR A 86 3.33 -12.49 4.31
C TYR A 86 2.01 -11.92 3.79
N ASN A 87 1.76 -10.63 4.05
CA ASN A 87 0.56 -9.96 3.52
C ASN A 87 0.57 -9.87 1.98
N VAL A 88 1.74 -9.81 1.36
CA VAL A 88 1.89 -9.93 -0.10
C VAL A 88 1.67 -11.38 -0.54
N ILE A 89 2.39 -12.32 0.07
CA ILE A 89 2.37 -13.75 -0.27
C ILE A 89 0.95 -14.31 -0.28
N ARG A 90 0.15 -14.01 0.74
CA ARG A 90 -1.22 -14.51 0.87
C ARG A 90 -2.21 -14.00 -0.20
N LYS A 91 -1.79 -13.04 -1.04
CA LYS A 91 -2.62 -12.55 -2.15
C LYS A 91 -2.47 -13.41 -3.42
N PHE A 92 -1.52 -14.31 -3.43
CA PHE A 92 -1.33 -15.24 -4.53
C PHE A 92 -2.06 -16.56 -4.25
N SER A 93 -2.89 -16.99 -5.20
CA SER A 93 -3.56 -18.28 -5.16
C SER A 93 -3.77 -18.79 -6.61
N PRO A 94 -3.00 -19.79 -7.05
CA PRO A 94 -1.94 -20.51 -6.33
C PRO A 94 -0.69 -19.65 -6.05
N TYR A 95 0.14 -20.10 -5.11
CA TYR A 95 1.45 -19.49 -4.83
C TYR A 95 2.38 -19.71 -6.03
N PRO A 96 3.02 -18.66 -6.58
CA PRO A 96 3.89 -18.81 -7.75
C PRO A 96 5.29 -19.31 -7.37
N ASP A 97 5.86 -20.19 -8.17
CA ASP A 97 7.21 -20.73 -7.94
C ASP A 97 8.34 -19.72 -8.22
N ASP A 98 8.04 -18.65 -8.98
CA ASP A 98 8.99 -17.62 -9.42
C ASP A 98 8.74 -16.26 -8.73
N LEU A 99 8.12 -16.26 -7.53
CA LEU A 99 7.91 -15.03 -6.78
C LEU A 99 9.25 -14.37 -6.45
N THR A 100 9.35 -13.09 -6.74
CA THR A 100 10.56 -12.30 -6.55
C THR A 100 10.26 -11.06 -5.70
N PHE A 101 11.04 -10.85 -4.64
CA PHE A 101 11.04 -9.60 -3.88
C PHE A 101 12.27 -8.76 -4.19
N ILE A 102 12.07 -7.46 -4.35
CA ILE A 102 13.13 -6.46 -4.57
C ILE A 102 13.08 -5.46 -3.42
N THR A 103 14.16 -5.38 -2.63
CA THR A 103 14.25 -4.51 -1.45
C THR A 103 15.54 -3.69 -1.45
N ASP A 104 15.72 -2.85 -0.45
CA ASP A 104 17.02 -2.31 -0.13
C ASP A 104 17.92 -3.38 0.54
N ALA A 105 19.18 -3.02 0.83
CA ALA A 105 20.15 -3.94 1.45
C ALA A 105 19.95 -4.11 2.97
N ASN A 106 18.77 -3.86 3.51
CA ASN A 106 18.51 -4.05 4.93
C ASN A 106 18.52 -5.56 5.30
N PRO A 107 19.33 -5.99 6.29
CA PRO A 107 19.44 -7.40 6.67
C PRO A 107 18.13 -8.03 7.15
N ILE A 108 17.14 -7.24 7.57
CA ILE A 108 15.85 -7.76 8.03
C ILE A 108 15.14 -8.59 6.96
N TYR A 109 15.33 -8.26 5.68
CA TYR A 109 14.71 -8.98 4.56
C TYR A 109 15.36 -10.33 4.30
N ASN A 110 16.70 -10.45 4.44
CA ASN A 110 17.38 -11.74 4.37
C ASN A 110 16.94 -12.67 5.50
N ALA A 111 16.82 -12.12 6.72
CA ALA A 111 16.33 -12.88 7.86
C ALA A 111 14.86 -13.29 7.69
N ALA A 112 14.03 -12.44 7.06
CA ALA A 112 12.65 -12.77 6.73
C ALA A 112 12.59 -13.87 5.67
N GLN A 113 13.41 -13.82 4.61
CA GLN A 113 13.50 -14.89 3.60
C GLN A 113 13.82 -16.23 4.23
N LEU A 114 14.85 -16.29 5.07
CA LEU A 114 15.21 -17.52 5.78
C LEU A 114 14.06 -18.06 6.63
N PHE A 115 13.31 -17.17 7.32
CA PHE A 115 12.13 -17.58 8.06
C PHE A 115 11.07 -18.23 7.15
N PHE A 116 10.80 -17.66 5.98
CA PHE A 116 9.85 -18.22 5.02
C PHE A 116 10.30 -19.55 4.46
N GLU A 117 11.58 -19.69 4.10
CA GLU A 117 12.17 -20.95 3.63
C GLU A 117 12.01 -22.09 4.66
N MET A 118 12.27 -21.79 5.94
CA MET A 118 12.06 -22.76 7.03
C MET A 118 10.57 -23.16 7.22
N ASN A 119 9.62 -22.36 6.70
CA ASN A 119 8.19 -22.62 6.76
C ASN A 119 7.58 -23.07 5.41
N GLY A 120 8.42 -23.46 4.45
CA GLY A 120 8.00 -24.05 3.18
C GLY A 120 7.59 -23.04 2.10
N PHE A 121 7.91 -21.76 2.26
CA PHE A 121 7.74 -20.74 1.24
C PHE A 121 9.10 -20.36 0.66
N SER A 122 9.28 -20.52 -0.65
CA SER A 122 10.50 -20.14 -1.35
C SER A 122 10.22 -19.02 -2.33
N PHE A 123 11.08 -18.01 -2.37
CA PHE A 123 11.05 -16.91 -3.33
C PHE A 123 12.44 -16.31 -3.53
N ASP A 124 12.65 -15.65 -4.64
CA ASP A 124 13.89 -14.91 -4.88
C ASP A 124 13.87 -13.56 -4.16
N LEU A 125 14.98 -13.21 -3.51
CA LEU A 125 15.18 -11.90 -2.90
C LEU A 125 16.37 -11.19 -3.55
N HIS A 126 16.11 -10.06 -4.19
CA HIS A 126 17.14 -9.22 -4.78
C HIS A 126 17.25 -7.89 -4.03
N GLN A 127 18.44 -7.62 -3.53
CA GLN A 127 18.73 -6.39 -2.80
C GLN A 127 19.45 -5.38 -3.71
N VAL A 128 18.83 -4.21 -3.90
CA VAL A 128 19.42 -3.10 -4.68
C VAL A 128 20.23 -2.22 -3.74
N ILE A 129 21.54 -2.19 -3.95
CA ILE A 129 22.49 -1.51 -3.07
C ILE A 129 22.82 -0.12 -3.62
N GLY A 130 22.65 0.90 -2.77
CA GLY A 130 23.08 2.27 -3.05
C GLY A 130 22.44 2.93 -4.26
N VAL A 131 22.97 4.08 -4.65
CA VAL A 131 22.43 4.96 -5.73
C VAL A 131 23.07 4.65 -7.09
N LYS A 132 24.24 4.02 -7.12
CA LYS A 132 25.00 3.70 -8.35
C LYS A 132 24.93 2.21 -8.64
N ASN A 133 24.69 1.86 -9.90
CA ASN A 133 24.73 0.47 -10.39
C ASN A 133 26.18 -0.05 -10.39
N ARG A 134 26.64 -0.55 -9.24
CA ARG A 134 27.97 -1.11 -9.09
C ARG A 134 28.05 -2.62 -9.28
N ASP A 135 26.89 -3.26 -9.37
CA ASP A 135 26.74 -4.70 -9.56
C ASP A 135 25.57 -4.98 -10.52
N GLU A 136 25.56 -6.18 -11.10
CA GLU A 136 24.54 -6.59 -12.09
C GLU A 136 23.15 -6.67 -11.52
N ILE A 137 22.98 -7.11 -10.27
CA ILE A 137 21.69 -7.21 -9.58
C ILE A 137 21.08 -5.82 -9.43
N SER A 138 21.86 -4.87 -8.89
CA SER A 138 21.41 -3.50 -8.76
C SER A 138 21.10 -2.86 -10.11
N ALA A 139 21.88 -3.13 -11.16
CA ALA A 139 21.61 -2.63 -12.49
C ALA A 139 20.30 -3.15 -13.05
N ARG A 140 20.04 -4.46 -12.88
CA ARG A 140 18.85 -5.15 -13.40
C ARG A 140 17.57 -4.73 -12.70
N TYR A 141 17.58 -4.64 -11.37
CA TYR A 141 16.37 -4.47 -10.56
C TYR A 141 16.13 -3.02 -10.08
N ARG A 142 17.03 -2.08 -10.36
CA ARG A 142 16.88 -0.67 -10.00
C ARG A 142 15.60 -0.01 -10.56
N PRO A 143 15.13 -0.28 -11.78
CA PRO A 143 13.88 0.31 -12.27
C PRO A 143 12.68 -0.01 -11.38
N GLN A 144 12.61 -1.24 -10.86
CA GLN A 144 11.55 -1.69 -9.96
C GLN A 144 11.69 -0.99 -8.60
N LYS A 145 12.91 -0.93 -8.04
CA LYS A 145 13.18 -0.20 -6.79
C LYS A 145 12.86 1.29 -6.90
N GLN A 146 13.18 1.93 -8.02
CA GLN A 146 12.81 3.32 -8.27
C GLN A 146 11.29 3.54 -8.32
N THR A 147 10.54 2.53 -8.71
CA THR A 147 9.06 2.60 -8.65
C THR A 147 8.60 2.70 -7.20
N GLU A 148 9.18 1.91 -6.31
CA GLU A 148 8.89 1.96 -4.88
C GLU A 148 9.34 3.29 -4.24
N GLU A 149 10.51 3.79 -4.60
CA GLU A 149 10.98 5.11 -4.15
C GLU A 149 10.03 6.25 -4.58
N ARG A 150 9.45 6.16 -5.79
CA ARG A 150 8.42 7.12 -6.25
C ARG A 150 7.12 6.98 -5.48
N LEU A 151 6.71 5.77 -5.13
CA LEU A 151 5.56 5.53 -4.27
C LEU A 151 5.76 6.20 -2.90
N ASN A 152 6.91 5.95 -2.28
CA ASN A 152 7.29 6.55 -1.00
C ASN A 152 7.31 8.09 -1.08
N ARG A 153 7.83 8.67 -2.16
CA ARG A 153 7.80 10.12 -2.40
C ARG A 153 6.36 10.63 -2.50
N THR A 154 5.53 10.01 -3.33
CA THR A 154 4.12 10.40 -3.48
C THR A 154 3.36 10.29 -2.16
N PHE A 155 3.62 9.24 -1.38
CA PHE A 155 3.05 9.13 -0.03
C PHE A 155 3.51 10.28 0.87
N LYS A 156 4.80 10.60 0.89
CA LYS A 156 5.36 11.68 1.71
C LYS A 156 4.81 13.06 1.33
N GLU A 157 4.62 13.36 0.07
CA GLU A 157 3.98 14.60 -0.40
C GLU A 157 2.58 14.78 0.19
N ASN A 158 1.81 13.69 0.32
CA ASN A 158 0.49 13.71 0.93
C ASN A 158 0.55 13.68 2.48
N TYR A 159 1.60 13.08 3.04
CA TYR A 159 1.78 12.97 4.48
C TYR A 159 2.27 14.27 5.13
N TYR A 160 3.23 14.99 4.54
CA TYR A 160 3.83 16.17 5.15
C TYR A 160 2.83 17.24 5.62
N PRO A 161 1.75 17.54 4.89
CA PRO A 161 0.75 18.49 5.36
C PRO A 161 -0.02 18.08 6.63
N THR A 162 0.05 16.78 7.01
CA THR A 162 -0.65 16.27 8.20
C THR A 162 0.07 16.59 9.50
N ASN A 163 1.37 16.94 9.46
CA ASN A 163 2.25 17.09 10.62
C ASN A 163 2.29 15.87 11.56
N GLY A 164 2.00 14.68 11.04
CA GLY A 164 1.90 13.45 11.81
C GLY A 164 0.47 13.12 12.25
N TYR A 165 0.35 12.04 13.00
CA TYR A 165 -0.93 11.49 13.44
C TYR A 165 -1.04 11.50 14.96
N GLY A 166 -2.25 11.78 15.46
CA GLY A 166 -2.56 11.78 16.88
C GLY A 166 -2.76 10.39 17.50
N SER A 167 -2.86 9.33 16.66
CA SER A 167 -2.95 7.93 17.12
C SER A 167 -2.58 6.97 15.98
N LEU A 168 -2.26 5.72 16.36
CA LEU A 168 -2.02 4.64 15.39
C LEU A 168 -3.29 4.33 14.58
N GLU A 169 -4.46 4.43 15.18
CA GLU A 169 -5.74 4.23 14.50
C GLU A 169 -5.95 5.26 13.38
N GLN A 170 -5.66 6.54 13.65
CA GLN A 170 -5.73 7.58 12.63
C GLN A 170 -4.75 7.34 11.49
N ALA A 171 -3.52 6.94 11.81
CA ALA A 171 -2.53 6.60 10.81
C ALA A 171 -2.98 5.42 9.94
N ASN A 172 -3.50 4.35 10.55
CA ASN A 172 -4.03 3.20 9.81
C ASN A 172 -5.24 3.57 8.95
N SER A 173 -6.16 4.39 9.45
CA SER A 173 -7.31 4.87 8.67
C SER A 173 -6.85 5.67 7.44
N TYR A 174 -5.87 6.56 7.62
CA TYR A 174 -5.27 7.29 6.50
C TYR A 174 -4.64 6.34 5.48
N MET A 175 -3.90 5.31 5.94
CA MET A 175 -3.26 4.34 5.05
C MET A 175 -4.27 3.56 4.20
N VAL A 176 -5.37 3.09 4.80
CA VAL A 176 -6.44 2.41 4.04
C VAL A 176 -6.99 3.31 2.95
N LEU A 177 -7.33 4.57 3.29
CA LEU A 177 -7.87 5.53 2.31
C LEU A 177 -6.84 5.90 1.24
N TYR A 178 -5.57 6.06 1.63
CA TYR A 178 -4.48 6.33 0.68
C TYR A 178 -4.32 5.19 -0.31
N VAL A 179 -4.29 3.94 0.16
CA VAL A 179 -4.15 2.76 -0.70
C VAL A 179 -5.39 2.56 -1.58
N ALA A 180 -6.59 2.78 -1.04
CA ALA A 180 -7.82 2.77 -1.83
C ALA A 180 -7.77 3.79 -2.97
N PHE A 181 -7.39 5.03 -2.67
CA PHE A 181 -7.20 6.06 -3.68
C PHE A 181 -6.14 5.66 -4.70
N PHE A 182 -4.97 5.22 -4.23
CA PHE A 182 -3.84 4.90 -5.09
C PHE A 182 -4.15 3.74 -6.03
N ASN A 183 -4.73 2.66 -5.54
CA ASN A 183 -4.99 1.45 -6.33
C ASN A 183 -6.21 1.60 -7.26
N PHE A 184 -7.28 2.25 -6.82
CA PHE A 184 -8.56 2.22 -7.54
C PHE A 184 -8.97 3.54 -8.21
N LEU A 185 -8.41 4.67 -7.79
CA LEU A 185 -8.88 5.98 -8.26
C LEU A 185 -7.79 6.84 -8.89
N ARG A 186 -6.56 6.74 -8.41
CA ARG A 186 -5.45 7.57 -8.89
C ARG A 186 -5.04 7.16 -10.29
N ARG A 187 -5.05 8.10 -11.20
CA ARG A 187 -4.57 7.90 -12.57
C ARG A 187 -3.05 7.94 -12.63
N HIS A 188 -2.45 7.02 -13.37
CA HIS A 188 -1.00 6.94 -13.58
C HIS A 188 -0.66 7.16 -15.07
N SER A 189 0.25 8.08 -15.34
CA SER A 189 0.67 8.38 -16.73
C SER A 189 1.28 7.15 -17.42
N SER A 190 2.04 6.33 -16.68
CA SER A 190 2.63 5.09 -17.20
C SER A 190 1.61 3.98 -17.49
N LEU A 191 0.37 4.13 -17.05
CA LEU A 191 -0.76 3.23 -17.32
C LEU A 191 -1.79 3.87 -18.28
N GLY A 192 -1.37 4.81 -19.13
CA GLY A 192 -2.27 5.50 -20.03
C GLY A 192 -3.32 6.35 -19.32
N TYR A 193 -2.97 6.95 -18.18
CA TYR A 193 -3.86 7.73 -17.32
C TYR A 193 -5.04 6.93 -16.74
N LYS A 194 -4.87 5.62 -16.58
CA LYS A 194 -5.79 4.74 -15.86
C LYS A 194 -5.33 4.49 -14.43
N PRO A 195 -6.24 4.08 -13.51
CA PRO A 195 -5.85 3.59 -12.20
C PRO A 195 -5.17 2.20 -12.32
N PRO A 196 -4.36 1.80 -11.34
CA PRO A 196 -3.74 0.48 -11.31
C PRO A 196 -4.74 -0.68 -11.38
N VAL A 197 -5.89 -0.52 -10.73
CA VAL A 197 -7.00 -1.47 -10.76
C VAL A 197 -8.20 -0.78 -11.40
N GLU A 198 -8.56 -1.23 -12.59
CA GLU A 198 -9.74 -0.72 -13.28
C GLU A 198 -10.99 -1.46 -12.77
N ILE A 199 -11.91 -0.71 -12.17
CA ILE A 199 -13.23 -1.20 -11.77
C ILE A 199 -14.23 -0.68 -12.81
N PRO A 200 -14.91 -1.55 -13.58
CA PRO A 200 -15.79 -1.12 -14.66
C PRO A 200 -16.87 -0.12 -14.20
N GLU A 201 -17.44 -0.33 -13.01
CA GLU A 201 -18.47 0.51 -12.43
C GLU A 201 -18.00 1.94 -12.09
N LEU A 202 -16.69 2.20 -12.13
CA LEU A 202 -16.11 3.53 -11.90
C LEU A 202 -15.72 4.24 -13.21
N SER A 203 -15.63 3.54 -14.33
CA SER A 203 -15.11 4.08 -15.58
C SER A 203 -15.97 5.21 -16.13
N GLU A 204 -17.29 5.04 -16.08
CA GLU A 204 -18.28 5.99 -16.60
C GLU A 204 -18.56 7.19 -15.67
N ILE A 205 -18.05 7.17 -14.44
CA ILE A 205 -18.27 8.22 -13.46
C ILE A 205 -17.24 9.35 -13.69
N PRO A 206 -17.65 10.59 -14.03
CA PRO A 206 -16.71 11.64 -14.36
C PRO A 206 -16.08 12.31 -13.12
N LEU A 207 -16.87 12.48 -12.05
CA LEU A 207 -16.45 13.24 -10.87
C LEU A 207 -15.79 12.32 -9.82
N MET A 208 -14.67 12.77 -9.26
CA MET A 208 -13.91 12.01 -8.28
C MET A 208 -14.72 11.72 -7.00
N GLN A 209 -15.52 12.67 -6.54
CA GLN A 209 -16.39 12.48 -5.39
C GLN A 209 -17.39 11.33 -5.58
N ASP A 210 -17.98 11.24 -6.77
CA ASP A 210 -18.96 10.20 -7.07
C ASP A 210 -18.27 8.83 -7.24
N LYS A 211 -17.03 8.82 -7.76
CA LYS A 211 -16.19 7.61 -7.75
C LYS A 211 -15.93 7.12 -6.34
N TRP A 212 -15.63 8.01 -5.41
CA TRP A 212 -15.46 7.65 -4.00
C TRP A 212 -16.74 7.06 -3.41
N LEU A 213 -17.89 7.69 -3.62
CA LEU A 213 -19.18 7.17 -3.15
C LEU A 213 -19.44 5.78 -3.71
N ARG A 214 -19.24 5.59 -5.01
CA ARG A 214 -19.43 4.29 -5.65
C ARG A 214 -18.46 3.24 -5.14
N LEU A 215 -17.20 3.60 -4.90
CA LEU A 215 -16.19 2.69 -4.34
C LEU A 215 -16.55 2.25 -2.92
N ILE A 216 -17.08 3.16 -2.09
CA ILE A 216 -17.58 2.86 -0.74
C ILE A 216 -18.76 1.88 -0.81
N GLU A 217 -19.71 2.10 -1.69
CA GLU A 217 -20.84 1.17 -1.91
C GLU A 217 -20.37 -0.23 -2.31
N LEU A 218 -19.40 -0.30 -3.24
CA LEU A 218 -18.84 -1.57 -3.69
C LEU A 218 -18.07 -2.29 -2.57
N SER A 219 -17.46 -1.55 -1.64
CA SER A 219 -16.72 -2.15 -0.52
C SER A 219 -17.60 -3.01 0.39
N GLY A 220 -18.89 -2.73 0.47
CA GLY A 220 -19.85 -3.54 1.21
C GLY A 220 -19.90 -5.01 0.78
N LYS A 221 -19.55 -5.33 -0.47
CA LYS A 221 -19.50 -6.70 -0.98
C LYS A 221 -18.36 -7.54 -0.39
N TYR A 222 -17.35 -6.87 0.17
CA TYR A 222 -16.14 -7.50 0.74
C TYR A 222 -16.22 -7.70 2.25
N HIS A 223 -17.22 -7.10 2.92
CA HIS A 223 -17.42 -7.40 4.33
C HIS A 223 -17.90 -8.84 4.49
N PRO A 224 -17.32 -9.61 5.45
CA PRO A 224 -17.89 -10.89 5.79
C PRO A 224 -19.35 -10.64 6.21
N GLN A 225 -20.29 -11.28 5.50
CA GLN A 225 -21.67 -11.31 5.96
C GLN A 225 -21.63 -11.82 7.39
N GLN A 226 -22.07 -11.00 8.33
CA GLN A 226 -22.33 -11.50 9.68
C GLN A 226 -23.29 -12.66 9.49
N ALA A 227 -22.79 -13.87 9.71
CA ALA A 227 -23.64 -15.06 9.76
C ALA A 227 -24.68 -14.78 10.85
N ALA A 228 -25.91 -14.57 10.42
CA ALA A 228 -27.05 -14.41 11.28
C ALA A 228 -27.34 -15.69 12.04
#